data_5cde8801c1ef1bcb376d30612d0a4b43
#
_entry.id   5cde8801c1ef1bcb376d30612d0a4b43
#
_cell.length_a   1.000
_cell.length_b   1.000
_cell.length_c   1.000
_cell.angle_alpha   90.00
_cell.angle_beta   90.00
_cell.angle_gamma   90.00
#
_symmetry.space_group_name_H-M   'P 1'
#
loop_
_entity.id
_entity.type
_entity.pdbx_description
1 polymer ?
#
loop_
_entity_poly.entity_id
_entity_poly.type
_entity_poly.pdbx_seq_one_letter_code
_entity_poly.pdbx_strand_id
1 'polypeptide(L)'
;MLDAGSMGSRIHIYKFNNCGPSAAYEYEVFKQRQPGLSYYKSSPQQAAESLDELMDEAVKVVPKSLWKCTPVAVKATAGLRLLGEKQSKDILDAVANRLRDKYEFNLRSNDDVAIMDGKDEGVFAWITANYLLHTIGSSAIPPGNQRIPEKKTTFAVLDLGGASTQIVFEPAFDEKRPDSILKDGEHKYDLTFGGEKRVLYQHSYLGYGLKQAREHVHKLVEFLAPEHKDSTTRRVIANPCLASGTKDDVTIGEGEDQRTLSMDGADIGGFDSCSRFIQLVMAKDA
;
A
#
# COMPACT_ATOMS: atom_id res chain seq x y z
N MET A 1 8.58 11.63 5.43
CA MET A 1 7.28 11.12 4.99
C MET A 1 7.02 9.78 5.66
N LEU A 2 5.81 9.55 6.19
CA LEU A 2 5.40 8.26 6.73
C LEU A 2 4.41 7.60 5.77
N ASP A 3 4.71 6.38 5.34
CA ASP A 3 3.80 5.48 4.65
C ASP A 3 3.15 4.56 5.70
N ALA A 4 1.84 4.69 5.88
CA ALA A 4 1.07 3.88 6.81
C ALA A 4 0.31 2.77 6.06
N GLY A 5 1.05 1.75 5.69
CA GLY A 5 0.55 0.58 4.96
C GLY A 5 -0.31 -0.36 5.82
N SER A 6 -0.98 -1.30 5.17
CA SER A 6 -1.89 -2.26 5.83
C SER A 6 -1.19 -3.28 6.73
N MET A 7 0.08 -3.59 6.48
CA MET A 7 0.87 -4.56 7.26
C MET A 7 1.86 -3.90 8.20
N GLY A 8 2.21 -2.63 7.98
CA GLY A 8 3.19 -1.89 8.78
C GLY A 8 3.30 -0.44 8.34
N SER A 9 3.94 0.36 9.16
CA SER A 9 4.25 1.76 8.88
C SER A 9 5.73 1.93 8.62
N ARG A 10 6.07 2.87 7.74
CA ARG A 10 7.44 3.16 7.31
C ARG A 10 7.69 4.66 7.37
N ILE A 11 8.89 5.05 7.75
CA ILE A 11 9.35 6.43 7.61
C ILE A 11 10.45 6.51 6.56
N HIS A 12 10.33 7.49 5.70
CA HIS A 12 11.29 7.89 4.69
C HIS A 12 11.74 9.32 5.01
N ILE A 13 13.00 9.49 5.41
CA ILE A 13 13.59 10.78 5.76
C ILE A 13 14.55 11.13 4.63
N TYR A 14 14.09 12.03 3.75
CA TYR A 14 14.86 12.47 2.59
C TYR A 14 15.68 13.70 2.89
N LYS A 15 16.92 13.73 2.43
CA LYS A 15 17.73 14.95 2.36
C LYS A 15 17.88 15.41 0.92
N PHE A 16 17.61 16.70 0.71
CA PHE A 16 17.80 17.36 -0.57
C PHE A 16 18.78 18.53 -0.41
N ASN A 17 19.61 18.72 -1.43
CA ASN A 17 20.40 19.93 -1.59
C ASN A 17 19.59 20.95 -2.41
N ASN A 18 19.30 22.09 -1.81
CA ASN A 18 18.51 23.17 -2.41
C ASN A 18 19.39 24.37 -2.85
N CYS A 19 20.69 24.20 -2.99
CA CYS A 19 21.61 25.27 -3.40
C CYS A 19 21.59 25.54 -4.91
N GLY A 20 20.96 24.67 -5.69
CA GLY A 20 20.83 24.78 -7.15
C GLY A 20 19.45 25.28 -7.59
N PRO A 21 19.22 25.40 -8.91
CA PRO A 21 17.93 25.82 -9.48
C PRO A 21 16.80 24.79 -9.23
N SER A 22 17.15 23.55 -8.92
CA SER A 22 16.22 22.49 -8.51
C SER A 22 16.80 21.71 -7.32
N ALA A 23 15.93 21.20 -6.48
CA ALA A 23 16.31 20.33 -5.38
C ALA A 23 16.99 19.06 -5.88
N ALA A 24 18.19 18.77 -5.43
CA ALA A 24 18.93 17.55 -5.74
C ALA A 24 18.84 16.58 -4.56
N TYR A 25 18.38 15.36 -4.82
CA TYR A 25 18.35 14.29 -3.83
C TYR A 25 19.77 13.89 -3.41
N GLU A 26 20.01 13.79 -2.11
CA GLU A 26 21.31 13.35 -1.56
C GLU A 26 21.23 11.96 -0.98
N TYR A 27 20.36 11.74 -0.02
CA TYR A 27 20.17 10.41 0.61
C TYR A 27 18.81 10.27 1.29
N GLU A 28 18.50 9.04 1.65
CA GLU A 28 17.34 8.64 2.42
C GLU A 28 17.76 7.85 3.66
N VAL A 29 17.06 8.08 4.78
CA VAL A 29 17.06 7.17 5.92
C VAL A 29 15.69 6.52 6.01
N PHE A 30 15.70 5.19 6.05
CA PHE A 30 14.52 4.33 6.06
C PHE A 30 14.43 3.55 7.36
N LYS A 31 13.22 3.52 7.92
CA LYS A 31 12.90 2.64 9.05
C LYS A 31 11.46 2.16 8.92
N GLN A 32 11.21 0.93 9.33
CA GLN A 32 9.88 0.35 9.31
C GLN A 32 9.49 -0.26 10.66
N ARG A 33 8.18 -0.35 10.89
CA ARG A 33 7.58 -0.96 12.06
C ARG A 33 6.31 -1.73 11.70
N GLN A 34 6.05 -2.81 12.42
CA GLN A 34 4.80 -3.56 12.41
C GLN A 34 4.15 -3.52 13.81
N PRO A 35 2.82 -3.68 13.87
CA PRO A 35 1.85 -3.76 12.79
C PRO A 35 1.52 -2.38 12.17
N GLY A 36 0.71 -2.37 11.08
CA GLY A 36 0.17 -1.13 10.49
C GLY A 36 -0.93 -0.51 11.35
N LEU A 37 -1.30 0.76 11.04
CA LEU A 37 -2.28 1.53 11.84
C LEU A 37 -3.64 0.86 11.96
N SER A 38 -4.08 0.12 10.95
CA SER A 38 -5.37 -0.59 10.95
C SER A 38 -5.48 -1.69 12.02
N TYR A 39 -4.35 -2.16 12.55
CA TYR A 39 -4.36 -3.11 13.68
C TYR A 39 -4.98 -2.48 14.94
N TYR A 40 -4.81 -1.17 15.12
CA TYR A 40 -5.26 -0.42 16.29
C TYR A 40 -6.65 0.21 16.10
N LYS A 41 -7.54 -0.41 15.31
CA LYS A 41 -8.86 0.13 14.92
C LYS A 41 -9.75 0.53 16.11
N SER A 42 -9.59 -0.11 17.27
CA SER A 42 -10.33 0.18 18.50
C SER A 42 -9.57 1.11 19.47
N SER A 43 -8.36 1.54 19.12
CA SER A 43 -7.49 2.34 19.99
C SER A 43 -6.70 3.38 19.19
N PRO A 44 -7.35 4.47 18.72
CA PRO A 44 -6.70 5.51 17.90
C PRO A 44 -5.44 6.10 18.56
N GLN A 45 -5.42 6.23 19.89
CA GLN A 45 -4.25 6.72 20.60
C GLN A 45 -3.06 5.78 20.48
N GLN A 46 -3.27 4.47 20.60
CA GLN A 46 -2.21 3.48 20.41
C GLN A 46 -1.73 3.44 18.96
N ALA A 47 -2.62 3.68 17.98
CA ALA A 47 -2.24 3.85 16.59
C ALA A 47 -1.26 5.01 16.42
N ALA A 48 -1.58 6.16 17.01
CA ALA A 48 -0.71 7.34 16.98
C ALA A 48 0.63 7.09 17.69
N GLU A 49 0.60 6.46 18.87
CA GLU A 49 1.80 6.10 19.64
C GLU A 49 2.70 5.12 18.90
N SER A 50 2.12 4.27 18.08
CA SER A 50 2.88 3.32 17.29
C SER A 50 3.84 4.00 16.31
N LEU A 51 3.61 5.22 15.90
CA LEU A 51 4.50 5.97 15.02
C LEU A 51 5.66 6.66 15.74
N ASP A 52 5.67 6.70 17.08
CA ASP A 52 6.73 7.39 17.83
C ASP A 52 8.12 6.86 17.51
N GLU A 53 8.27 5.54 17.45
CA GLU A 53 9.56 4.92 17.13
C GLU A 53 10.12 5.38 15.78
N LEU A 54 9.24 5.63 14.80
CA LEU A 54 9.60 6.13 13.48
C LEU A 54 9.94 7.63 13.54
N MET A 55 9.15 8.40 14.28
CA MET A 55 9.37 9.84 14.47
C MET A 55 10.62 10.13 15.30
N ASP A 56 10.93 9.30 16.30
CA ASP A 56 12.16 9.40 17.08
C ASP A 56 13.40 9.19 16.21
N GLU A 57 13.29 8.41 15.13
CA GLU A 57 14.35 8.32 14.13
C GLU A 57 14.52 9.65 13.36
N ALA A 58 13.41 10.31 12.99
CA ALA A 58 13.49 11.62 12.36
C ALA A 58 14.13 12.68 13.29
N VAL A 59 13.80 12.64 14.58
CA VAL A 59 14.41 13.52 15.60
C VAL A 59 15.94 13.34 15.67
N LYS A 60 16.44 12.11 15.51
CA LYS A 60 17.90 11.82 15.52
C LYS A 60 18.59 12.27 14.25
N VAL A 61 17.95 12.05 13.10
CA VAL A 61 18.57 12.26 11.78
C VAL A 61 18.52 13.74 11.35
N VAL A 62 17.39 14.41 11.60
CA VAL A 62 17.21 15.81 11.19
C VAL A 62 17.82 16.74 12.23
N PRO A 63 18.75 17.66 11.84
CA PRO A 63 19.28 18.66 12.75
C PRO A 63 18.17 19.50 13.41
N LYS A 64 18.28 19.74 14.71
CA LYS A 64 17.25 20.48 15.49
C LYS A 64 16.90 21.85 14.87
N SER A 65 17.88 22.54 14.32
CA SER A 65 17.68 23.83 13.65
C SER A 65 16.77 23.76 12.41
N LEU A 66 16.57 22.57 11.85
CA LEU A 66 15.76 22.33 10.65
C LEU A 66 14.37 21.76 10.95
N TRP A 67 14.05 21.37 12.19
CA TRP A 67 12.79 20.71 12.50
C TRP A 67 11.58 21.53 12.04
N LYS A 68 11.51 22.81 12.39
CA LYS A 68 10.39 23.70 12.01
C LYS A 68 10.27 23.94 10.50
N CYS A 69 11.34 23.72 9.73
CA CYS A 69 11.35 23.82 8.27
C CYS A 69 11.13 22.48 7.56
N THR A 70 11.28 21.36 8.29
CA THR A 70 11.14 20.03 7.70
C THR A 70 9.67 19.61 7.71
N PRO A 71 9.02 19.47 6.54
CA PRO A 71 7.64 19.05 6.48
C PRO A 71 7.52 17.57 6.83
N VAL A 72 6.43 17.21 7.51
CA VAL A 72 6.03 15.83 7.76
C VAL A 72 4.70 15.56 7.10
N ALA A 73 4.58 14.40 6.46
CA ALA A 73 3.32 13.91 5.93
C ALA A 73 3.15 12.42 6.30
N VAL A 74 1.92 12.03 6.61
CA VAL A 74 1.50 10.64 6.84
C VAL A 74 0.47 10.29 5.79
N LYS A 75 0.78 9.34 4.94
CA LYS A 75 -0.15 8.82 3.94
C LYS A 75 -0.53 7.39 4.30
N ALA A 76 -1.78 7.21 4.71
CA ALA A 76 -2.35 5.91 4.97
C ALA A 76 -2.92 5.33 3.68
N THR A 77 -2.89 4.01 3.55
CA THR A 77 -3.30 3.30 2.33
C THR A 77 -4.49 2.38 2.59
N ALA A 78 -4.61 1.31 1.84
CA ALA A 78 -5.75 0.39 1.86
C ALA A 78 -6.12 -0.14 3.25
N GLY A 79 -5.16 -0.24 4.19
CA GLY A 79 -5.45 -0.70 5.54
C GLY A 79 -6.48 0.16 6.26
N LEU A 80 -6.38 1.50 6.13
CA LEU A 80 -7.37 2.41 6.70
C LEU A 80 -8.62 2.54 5.82
N ARG A 81 -8.48 2.46 4.48
CA ARG A 81 -9.66 2.48 3.57
C ARG A 81 -10.67 1.38 3.92
N LEU A 82 -10.21 0.21 4.39
CA LEU A 82 -11.06 -0.93 4.78
C LEU A 82 -11.76 -0.77 6.13
N LEU A 83 -11.31 0.14 7.01
CA LEU A 83 -11.93 0.32 8.34
C LEU A 83 -13.24 1.11 8.31
N GLY A 84 -13.54 1.79 7.21
CA GLY A 84 -14.65 2.72 7.10
C GLY A 84 -14.30 4.12 7.63
N GLU A 85 -15.18 5.08 7.31
CA GLU A 85 -14.91 6.51 7.47
C GLU A 85 -14.63 6.93 8.91
N LYS A 86 -15.49 6.48 9.85
CA LYS A 86 -15.37 6.89 11.25
C LYS A 86 -14.07 6.43 11.90
N GLN A 87 -13.78 5.13 11.83
CA GLN A 87 -12.59 4.58 12.49
C GLN A 87 -11.30 5.12 11.86
N SER A 88 -11.28 5.27 10.54
CA SER A 88 -10.16 5.86 9.83
C SER A 88 -9.91 7.30 10.24
N LYS A 89 -10.99 8.10 10.34
CA LYS A 89 -10.92 9.49 10.79
C LYS A 89 -10.40 9.59 12.22
N ASP A 90 -10.92 8.79 13.14
CA ASP A 90 -10.50 8.80 14.55
C ASP A 90 -8.99 8.50 14.69
N ILE A 91 -8.46 7.55 13.88
CA ILE A 91 -7.03 7.24 13.86
C ILE A 91 -6.23 8.40 13.27
N LEU A 92 -6.64 8.98 12.14
CA LEU A 92 -5.92 10.09 11.51
C LEU A 92 -5.89 11.33 12.40
N ASP A 93 -7.00 11.64 13.07
CA ASP A 93 -7.08 12.77 14.01
C ASP A 93 -6.14 12.55 15.20
N ALA A 94 -6.09 11.34 15.77
CA ALA A 94 -5.17 11.00 16.85
C ALA A 94 -3.69 11.11 16.41
N VAL A 95 -3.36 10.64 15.21
CA VAL A 95 -2.02 10.77 14.62
C VAL A 95 -1.65 12.24 14.41
N ALA A 96 -2.54 13.04 13.81
CA ALA A 96 -2.29 14.45 13.56
C ALA A 96 -2.07 15.24 14.87
N ASN A 97 -2.89 14.98 15.89
CA ASN A 97 -2.75 15.63 17.20
C ASN A 97 -1.41 15.24 17.85
N ARG A 98 -1.08 13.93 17.87
CA ARG A 98 0.18 13.49 18.46
C ARG A 98 1.41 14.09 17.76
N LEU A 99 1.39 14.19 16.43
CA LEU A 99 2.49 14.82 15.69
C LEU A 99 2.66 16.29 16.05
N ARG A 100 1.55 17.03 16.21
CA ARG A 100 1.59 18.45 16.61
C ARG A 100 2.05 18.66 18.06
N ASP A 101 1.55 17.80 18.96
CA ASP A 101 1.78 17.98 20.40
C ASP A 101 3.20 17.53 20.82
N LYS A 102 3.72 16.50 20.18
CA LYS A 102 4.97 15.86 20.61
C LYS A 102 6.21 16.28 19.80
N TYR A 103 6.03 16.68 18.53
CA TYR A 103 7.15 16.94 17.63
C TYR A 103 7.11 18.34 17.06
N GLU A 104 8.30 18.98 16.92
CA GLU A 104 8.44 20.33 16.38
C GLU A 104 8.54 20.37 14.84
N PHE A 105 8.27 19.27 14.17
CA PHE A 105 8.25 19.20 12.70
C PHE A 105 7.05 19.95 12.12
N ASN A 106 7.21 20.44 10.87
CA ASN A 106 6.18 21.23 10.23
C ASN A 106 5.07 20.34 9.60
N LEU A 107 3.92 20.28 10.27
CA LEU A 107 2.69 19.73 9.70
C LEU A 107 1.89 20.90 9.08
N ARG A 108 1.95 21.05 7.75
CA ARG A 108 1.46 22.25 7.02
C ARG A 108 -0.05 22.36 7.00
N SER A 109 -0.73 21.21 6.81
CA SER A 109 -2.19 21.14 6.71
C SER A 109 -2.72 19.84 7.32
N ASN A 110 -4.04 19.75 7.46
CA ASN A 110 -4.68 18.49 7.84
C ASN A 110 -4.54 17.41 6.75
N ASP A 111 -4.38 17.81 5.49
CA ASP A 111 -4.20 16.88 4.37
C ASP A 111 -2.83 16.19 4.38
N ASP A 112 -1.89 16.69 5.18
CA ASP A 112 -0.60 16.02 5.38
C ASP A 112 -0.76 14.69 6.13
N VAL A 113 -1.85 14.52 6.92
CA VAL A 113 -2.24 13.26 7.55
C VAL A 113 -3.55 12.80 6.95
N ALA A 114 -3.47 11.99 5.91
CA ALA A 114 -4.63 11.61 5.11
C ALA A 114 -4.53 10.18 4.57
N ILE A 115 -5.66 9.65 4.17
CA ILE A 115 -5.71 8.42 3.36
C ILE A 115 -5.40 8.80 1.91
N MET A 116 -4.45 8.09 1.31
CA MET A 116 -4.16 8.17 -0.11
C MET A 116 -5.21 7.39 -0.89
N ASP A 117 -5.71 7.97 -1.97
CA ASP A 117 -6.58 7.25 -2.92
C ASP A 117 -5.77 6.10 -3.58
N GLY A 118 -6.43 4.97 -3.84
CA GLY A 118 -5.78 3.83 -4.44
C GLY A 118 -5.25 4.06 -5.85
N LYS A 119 -5.93 4.94 -6.62
CA LYS A 119 -5.44 5.34 -7.94
C LYS A 119 -4.14 6.15 -7.85
N ASP A 120 -4.06 7.08 -6.90
CA ASP A 120 -2.86 7.89 -6.69
C ASP A 120 -1.71 7.03 -6.16
N GLU A 121 -1.98 6.06 -5.26
CA GLU A 121 -1.01 5.08 -4.79
C GLU A 121 -0.33 4.35 -5.95
N GLY A 122 -1.12 3.79 -6.88
CA GLY A 122 -0.62 3.10 -8.05
C GLY A 122 0.13 4.01 -9.03
N VAL A 123 -0.40 5.21 -9.29
CA VAL A 123 0.24 6.18 -10.19
C VAL A 123 1.57 6.67 -9.62
N PHE A 124 1.66 6.94 -8.31
CA PHE A 124 2.93 7.34 -7.69
C PHE A 124 3.97 6.21 -7.73
N ALA A 125 3.54 4.96 -7.54
CA ALA A 125 4.42 3.80 -7.74
C ALA A 125 4.93 3.73 -9.19
N TRP A 126 4.04 3.95 -10.18
CA TRP A 126 4.40 3.97 -11.59
C TRP A 126 5.39 5.10 -11.93
N ILE A 127 5.15 6.33 -11.42
CA ILE A 127 6.06 7.46 -11.60
C ILE A 127 7.43 7.12 -11.01
N THR A 128 7.46 6.62 -9.76
CA THR A 128 8.70 6.30 -9.06
C THR A 128 9.53 5.26 -9.81
N ALA A 129 8.90 4.14 -10.20
CA ALA A 129 9.58 3.07 -10.93
C ALA A 129 10.14 3.56 -12.27
N ASN A 130 9.32 4.26 -13.05
CA ASN A 130 9.74 4.73 -14.38
C ASN A 130 10.76 5.88 -14.32
N TYR A 131 10.70 6.72 -13.28
CA TYR A 131 11.69 7.75 -13.01
C TYR A 131 13.06 7.13 -12.68
N LEU A 132 13.09 6.17 -11.76
CA LEU A 132 14.32 5.46 -11.37
C LEU A 132 14.93 4.64 -12.51
N LEU A 133 14.08 4.12 -13.40
CA LEU A 133 14.51 3.41 -14.62
C LEU A 133 14.86 4.36 -15.79
N HIS A 134 14.79 5.68 -15.56
CA HIS A 134 15.08 6.71 -16.56
C HIS A 134 14.24 6.60 -17.84
N THR A 135 13.00 6.12 -17.74
CA THR A 135 12.05 6.07 -18.86
C THR A 135 11.15 7.30 -18.94
N ILE A 136 11.06 8.07 -17.84
CA ILE A 136 10.36 9.36 -17.73
C ILE A 136 11.24 10.40 -17.04
N GLY A 137 10.93 11.70 -17.19
CA GLY A 137 11.58 12.80 -16.45
C GLY A 137 13.03 13.10 -16.90
N SER A 138 13.55 12.43 -17.89
CA SER A 138 14.94 12.59 -18.35
C SER A 138 15.09 13.70 -19.41
N SER A 139 14.44 14.83 -19.26
CA SER A 139 14.59 15.99 -20.18
C SER A 139 15.79 16.87 -19.86
N ALA A 140 16.86 16.34 -19.28
CA ALA A 140 18.16 16.98 -19.33
C ALA A 140 18.79 16.69 -20.70
N ILE A 141 18.36 17.40 -21.75
CA ILE A 141 19.08 17.46 -23.00
C ILE A 141 20.43 18.12 -22.69
N PRO A 142 21.58 17.44 -22.90
CA PRO A 142 22.87 18.12 -22.82
C PRO A 142 22.86 19.26 -23.84
N PRO A 143 23.32 20.45 -23.50
CA PRO A 143 23.37 21.55 -24.44
C PRO A 143 24.28 21.16 -25.61
N GLY A 144 23.71 21.01 -26.80
CA GLY A 144 24.44 20.76 -28.05
C GLY A 144 23.96 19.61 -28.93
N ASN A 145 23.04 18.75 -28.53
CA ASN A 145 22.53 17.68 -29.39
C ASN A 145 21.03 17.89 -29.72
N GLN A 146 20.76 18.32 -30.95
CA GLN A 146 19.41 18.51 -31.52
C GLN A 146 18.71 17.18 -31.94
N ARG A 147 18.93 16.08 -31.27
CA ARG A 147 18.10 14.89 -31.45
C ARG A 147 16.93 14.98 -30.48
N ILE A 148 15.71 15.04 -31.03
CA ILE A 148 14.46 14.79 -30.24
C ILE A 148 14.67 13.43 -29.59
N PRO A 149 14.67 13.36 -28.25
CA PRO A 149 14.84 12.07 -27.58
C PRO A 149 13.69 11.15 -27.99
N GLU A 150 14.04 10.00 -28.53
CA GLU A 150 13.07 8.97 -28.85
C GLU A 150 12.27 8.62 -27.58
N LYS A 151 10.95 8.71 -27.63
CA LYS A 151 10.10 8.45 -26.47
C LYS A 151 10.36 7.02 -25.99
N LYS A 152 10.99 6.88 -24.83
CA LYS A 152 11.28 5.57 -24.25
C LYS A 152 9.98 4.87 -23.86
N THR A 153 9.93 3.57 -24.10
CA THR A 153 8.84 2.71 -23.60
C THR A 153 8.88 2.67 -22.09
N THR A 154 7.74 2.87 -21.45
CA THR A 154 7.57 2.81 -20.01
C THR A 154 7.24 1.39 -19.56
N PHE A 155 7.51 1.09 -18.29
CA PHE A 155 7.17 -0.18 -17.67
C PHE A 155 5.79 -0.11 -17.01
N ALA A 156 5.06 -1.22 -17.08
CA ALA A 156 3.90 -1.43 -16.25
C ALA A 156 4.32 -1.67 -14.78
N VAL A 157 3.50 -1.21 -13.85
CA VAL A 157 3.69 -1.46 -12.43
C VAL A 157 2.49 -2.23 -11.88
N LEU A 158 2.80 -3.34 -11.21
CA LEU A 158 1.86 -4.13 -10.45
C LEU A 158 2.32 -4.07 -8.99
N ASP A 159 1.55 -3.38 -8.15
CA ASP A 159 1.83 -3.25 -6.73
C ASP A 159 0.90 -4.19 -5.95
N LEU A 160 1.46 -5.25 -5.38
CA LEU A 160 0.74 -6.22 -4.58
C LEU A 160 0.94 -5.94 -3.10
N GLY A 161 0.06 -5.13 -2.53
CA GLY A 161 0.07 -4.78 -1.12
C GLY A 161 -0.60 -5.82 -0.21
N GLY A 162 -0.76 -5.46 1.07
CA GLY A 162 -1.44 -6.34 2.04
C GLY A 162 -2.97 -6.33 1.92
N ALA A 163 -3.55 -5.16 1.59
CA ALA A 163 -5.01 -4.97 1.55
C ALA A 163 -5.54 -4.55 0.18
N SER A 164 -4.70 -4.15 -0.76
CA SER A 164 -5.06 -3.82 -2.13
C SER A 164 -3.98 -4.21 -3.12
N THR A 165 -4.36 -4.25 -4.39
CA THR A 165 -3.45 -4.45 -5.53
C THR A 165 -3.68 -3.33 -6.52
N GLN A 166 -2.62 -2.68 -7.01
CA GLN A 166 -2.69 -1.65 -8.04
C GLN A 166 -2.06 -2.16 -9.34
N ILE A 167 -2.68 -1.79 -10.46
CA ILE A 167 -2.17 -2.05 -11.80
C ILE A 167 -2.14 -0.73 -12.55
N VAL A 168 -0.95 -0.29 -12.97
CA VAL A 168 -0.76 0.95 -13.72
C VAL A 168 0.21 0.76 -14.87
N PHE A 169 -0.19 1.22 -16.05
CA PHE A 169 0.67 1.21 -17.24
C PHE A 169 0.26 2.29 -18.25
N GLU A 170 1.16 2.68 -19.13
CA GLU A 170 0.88 3.55 -20.28
C GLU A 170 0.47 2.65 -21.45
N PRO A 171 -0.80 2.66 -21.91
CA PRO A 171 -1.25 1.81 -23.01
C PRO A 171 -0.70 2.30 -24.33
N ALA A 172 -0.36 1.37 -25.22
CA ALA A 172 -0.08 1.68 -26.61
C ALA A 172 -1.40 1.69 -27.38
N PHE A 173 -1.77 2.85 -27.90
CA PHE A 173 -2.96 2.99 -28.71
C PHE A 173 -2.64 2.70 -30.17
N ASP A 174 -3.48 1.91 -30.85
CA ASP A 174 -3.42 1.73 -32.28
C ASP A 174 -4.16 2.89 -32.96
N GLU A 175 -3.41 3.77 -33.62
CA GLU A 175 -3.98 4.93 -34.34
C GLU A 175 -5.02 4.52 -35.40
N LYS A 176 -4.98 3.27 -35.88
CA LYS A 176 -5.93 2.71 -36.86
C LYS A 176 -7.23 2.20 -36.21
N ARG A 177 -7.32 2.17 -34.88
CA ARG A 177 -8.48 1.71 -34.13
C ARG A 177 -8.98 2.82 -33.21
N PRO A 178 -9.96 3.64 -33.64
CA PRO A 178 -10.51 4.73 -32.81
C PRO A 178 -11.05 4.28 -31.46
N ASP A 179 -11.48 3.01 -31.35
CA ASP A 179 -12.03 2.42 -30.10
C ASP A 179 -10.92 1.97 -29.12
N SER A 180 -9.63 2.07 -29.48
CA SER A 180 -8.51 1.71 -28.60
C SER A 180 -8.16 2.78 -27.57
N ILE A 181 -8.84 3.93 -27.59
CA ILE A 181 -8.57 5.04 -26.67
C ILE A 181 -9.30 4.77 -25.34
N LEU A 182 -8.57 4.92 -24.23
CA LEU A 182 -9.21 4.89 -22.91
C LEU A 182 -10.25 6.00 -22.80
N LYS A 183 -11.49 5.62 -22.54
CA LYS A 183 -12.58 6.57 -22.25
C LYS A 183 -12.37 7.21 -20.89
N ASP A 184 -12.85 8.44 -20.74
CA ASP A 184 -12.91 9.08 -19.43
C ASP A 184 -13.71 8.21 -18.46
N GLY A 185 -13.20 8.02 -17.27
CA GLY A 185 -13.79 7.16 -16.27
C GLY A 185 -12.77 6.62 -15.28
N GLU A 186 -13.16 5.53 -14.61
CA GLU A 186 -12.46 4.97 -13.46
C GLU A 186 -11.02 4.50 -13.76
N HIS A 187 -10.74 4.08 -14.99
CA HIS A 187 -9.44 3.49 -15.37
C HIS A 187 -8.47 4.46 -16.04
N LYS A 188 -8.95 5.63 -16.47
CA LYS A 188 -8.10 6.61 -17.15
C LYS A 188 -7.50 7.58 -16.13
N TYR A 189 -6.21 7.84 -16.27
CA TYR A 189 -5.51 8.86 -15.50
C TYR A 189 -4.65 9.72 -16.44
N ASP A 190 -4.96 11.01 -16.47
CA ASP A 190 -4.18 11.99 -17.24
C ASP A 190 -3.05 12.52 -16.35
N LEU A 191 -1.82 12.16 -16.66
CA LEU A 191 -0.62 12.53 -15.93
C LEU A 191 0.16 13.62 -16.68
N THR A 192 0.59 14.66 -15.96
CA THR A 192 1.61 15.59 -16.45
C THR A 192 2.83 15.46 -15.55
N PHE A 193 3.95 14.99 -16.07
CA PHE A 193 5.19 14.82 -15.34
C PHE A 193 6.40 15.26 -16.16
N GLY A 194 7.27 16.11 -15.58
CA GLY A 194 8.44 16.65 -16.30
C GLY A 194 8.10 17.46 -17.55
N GLY A 195 6.90 18.05 -17.62
CA GLY A 195 6.40 18.79 -18.80
C GLY A 195 5.77 17.90 -19.89
N GLU A 196 5.83 16.58 -19.75
CA GLU A 196 5.21 15.62 -20.67
C GLU A 196 3.83 15.22 -20.18
N LYS A 197 2.86 15.15 -21.13
CA LYS A 197 1.53 14.61 -20.87
C LYS A 197 1.49 13.13 -21.26
N ARG A 198 0.92 12.31 -20.36
CA ARG A 198 0.75 10.87 -20.55
C ARG A 198 -0.66 10.45 -20.15
N VAL A 199 -1.18 9.44 -20.80
CA VAL A 199 -2.44 8.80 -20.45
C VAL A 199 -2.10 7.41 -19.91
N LEU A 200 -2.48 7.17 -18.65
CA LEU A 200 -2.25 5.89 -17.99
C LEU A 200 -3.58 5.14 -17.83
N TYR A 201 -3.51 3.83 -18.01
CA TYR A 201 -4.48 2.93 -17.38
C TYR A 201 -4.09 2.78 -15.92
N GLN A 202 -5.07 2.89 -15.03
CA GLN A 202 -4.89 2.59 -13.61
C GLN A 202 -6.10 1.89 -13.04
N HIS A 203 -5.89 0.98 -12.10
CA HIS A 203 -6.95 0.44 -11.27
C HIS A 203 -6.38 -0.01 -9.93
N SER A 204 -7.15 0.22 -8.87
CA SER A 204 -6.83 -0.24 -7.52
C SER A 204 -7.92 -1.19 -7.02
N TYR A 205 -7.53 -2.44 -6.83
CA TYR A 205 -8.41 -3.51 -6.34
C TYR A 205 -8.33 -3.56 -4.80
N LEU A 206 -9.21 -2.81 -4.14
CA LEU A 206 -9.33 -2.82 -2.68
C LEU A 206 -9.90 -4.16 -2.19
N GLY A 207 -9.29 -4.76 -1.17
CA GLY A 207 -9.67 -6.08 -0.66
C GLY A 207 -8.95 -7.25 -1.34
N TYR A 208 -8.12 -6.99 -2.37
CA TYR A 208 -7.38 -8.01 -3.14
C TYR A 208 -5.85 -7.95 -2.90
N GLY A 209 -5.43 -7.56 -1.70
CA GLY A 209 -4.04 -7.70 -1.28
C GLY A 209 -3.75 -9.05 -0.63
N LEU A 210 -2.46 -9.37 -0.43
CA LEU A 210 -2.02 -10.67 0.10
C LEU A 210 -2.61 -11.02 1.47
N LYS A 211 -2.68 -10.04 2.38
CA LYS A 211 -3.27 -10.26 3.70
C LYS A 211 -4.76 -10.56 3.59
N GLN A 212 -5.49 -9.79 2.78
CA GLN A 212 -6.92 -9.98 2.58
C GLN A 212 -7.22 -11.31 1.87
N ALA A 213 -6.44 -11.67 0.85
CA ALA A 213 -6.59 -12.95 0.17
C ALA A 213 -6.40 -14.12 1.16
N ARG A 214 -5.39 -14.04 2.04
CA ARG A 214 -5.18 -15.05 3.09
C ARG A 214 -6.38 -15.14 4.03
N GLU A 215 -6.88 -14.01 4.52
CA GLU A 215 -8.04 -13.97 5.42
C GLU A 215 -9.29 -14.55 4.76
N HIS A 216 -9.52 -14.26 3.46
CA HIS A 216 -10.64 -14.84 2.71
C HIS A 216 -10.49 -16.34 2.50
N VAL A 217 -9.28 -16.82 2.20
CA VAL A 217 -9.00 -18.26 2.12
C VAL A 217 -9.29 -18.95 3.45
N HIS A 218 -8.83 -18.39 4.58
CA HIS A 218 -9.09 -18.97 5.90
C HIS A 218 -10.59 -19.05 6.21
N LYS A 219 -11.35 -17.99 5.90
CA LYS A 219 -12.82 -18.00 6.06
C LYS A 219 -13.50 -19.04 5.17
N LEU A 220 -13.06 -19.16 3.93
CA LEU A 220 -13.61 -20.14 2.98
C LEU A 220 -13.28 -21.57 3.42
N VAL A 221 -12.06 -21.83 3.88
CA VAL A 221 -11.63 -23.12 4.42
C VAL A 221 -12.48 -23.51 5.62
N GLU A 222 -12.70 -22.57 6.55
CA GLU A 222 -13.57 -22.80 7.70
C GLU A 222 -15.01 -23.11 7.30
N PHE A 223 -15.57 -22.33 6.37
CA PHE A 223 -16.94 -22.50 5.88
C PHE A 223 -17.17 -23.86 5.21
N LEU A 224 -16.20 -24.35 4.46
CA LEU A 224 -16.28 -25.63 3.76
C LEU A 224 -15.87 -26.84 4.64
N ALA A 225 -15.33 -26.59 5.81
CA ALA A 225 -14.90 -27.66 6.70
C ALA A 225 -16.12 -28.40 7.31
N PRO A 226 -16.11 -29.75 7.37
CA PRO A 226 -17.18 -30.50 7.98
C PRO A 226 -17.50 -30.04 9.41
N GLU A 227 -18.78 -30.08 9.78
CA GLU A 227 -19.17 -29.78 11.17
C GLU A 227 -18.47 -30.73 12.15
N HIS A 228 -17.89 -30.17 13.18
CA HIS A 228 -17.22 -30.91 14.24
C HIS A 228 -18.24 -31.18 15.36
N LYS A 229 -18.63 -32.41 15.55
CA LYS A 229 -19.64 -32.82 16.57
C LYS A 229 -19.08 -32.89 17.99
N ASP A 230 -17.78 -32.93 18.14
CA ASP A 230 -17.12 -33.06 19.45
C ASP A 230 -16.52 -31.71 19.90
N SER A 231 -17.11 -31.12 20.92
CA SER A 231 -16.69 -29.82 21.49
C SER A 231 -15.48 -29.94 22.44
N THR A 232 -15.00 -31.13 22.71
CA THR A 232 -13.92 -31.38 23.69
C THR A 232 -12.52 -31.36 23.06
N THR A 233 -12.42 -31.51 21.75
CA THR A 233 -11.15 -31.50 21.03
C THR A 233 -10.96 -30.21 20.23
N ARG A 234 -9.73 -29.64 20.26
CA ARG A 234 -9.39 -28.49 19.44
C ARG A 234 -9.55 -28.85 17.95
N ARG A 235 -10.43 -28.13 17.26
CA ARG A 235 -10.68 -28.35 15.85
C ARG A 235 -9.44 -27.98 15.02
N VAL A 236 -8.89 -28.97 14.32
CA VAL A 236 -7.84 -28.77 13.30
C VAL A 236 -8.48 -28.89 11.92
N ILE A 237 -8.30 -27.91 11.09
CA ILE A 237 -8.90 -27.82 9.75
C ILE A 237 -7.79 -27.91 8.72
N ALA A 238 -7.95 -28.82 7.75
CA ALA A 238 -7.03 -28.92 6.64
C ALA A 238 -7.16 -27.71 5.71
N ASN A 239 -6.06 -27.00 5.47
CA ASN A 239 -5.99 -25.85 4.59
C ASN A 239 -5.08 -26.15 3.39
N PRO A 240 -5.62 -26.23 2.16
CA PRO A 240 -4.84 -26.57 0.98
C PRO A 240 -3.83 -25.49 0.56
N CYS A 241 -3.95 -24.28 1.10
CA CYS A 241 -3.03 -23.17 0.82
C CYS A 241 -1.88 -23.07 1.83
N LEU A 242 -1.84 -23.92 2.86
CA LEU A 242 -0.67 -24.06 3.71
C LEU A 242 0.29 -25.11 3.13
N ALA A 243 1.59 -24.87 3.28
CA ALA A 243 2.58 -25.86 2.88
C ALA A 243 2.43 -27.14 3.69
N SER A 244 2.67 -28.30 3.06
CA SER A 244 2.60 -29.60 3.73
C SER A 244 3.47 -29.64 4.98
N GLY A 245 2.92 -30.16 6.07
CA GLY A 245 3.58 -30.25 7.38
C GLY A 245 3.62 -28.95 8.17
N THR A 246 3.02 -27.86 7.67
CA THR A 246 2.89 -26.62 8.44
C THR A 246 1.58 -26.60 9.22
N LYS A 247 1.63 -25.95 10.39
CA LYS A 247 0.44 -25.65 11.22
C LYS A 247 0.42 -24.17 11.52
N ASP A 248 -0.78 -23.59 11.46
CA ASP A 248 -0.98 -22.18 11.77
C ASP A 248 -2.24 -22.00 12.60
N ASP A 249 -2.15 -21.19 13.66
CA ASP A 249 -3.30 -20.79 14.47
C ASP A 249 -3.81 -19.46 13.93
N VAL A 250 -4.92 -19.52 13.21
CA VAL A 250 -5.50 -18.35 12.57
C VAL A 250 -6.68 -17.80 13.36
N THR A 251 -6.75 -16.50 13.49
CA THR A 251 -7.88 -15.80 14.10
C THR A 251 -8.82 -15.33 13.00
N ILE A 252 -10.09 -15.75 13.07
CA ILE A 252 -11.14 -15.42 12.11
C ILE A 252 -12.25 -14.66 12.86
N GLY A 253 -12.91 -13.73 12.15
CA GLY A 253 -13.99 -12.93 12.73
C GLY A 253 -13.47 -11.68 13.44
N GLU A 254 -14.41 -10.91 13.99
CA GLU A 254 -14.15 -9.65 14.69
C GLU A 254 -15.07 -9.52 15.91
N GLY A 255 -14.60 -8.81 16.92
CA GLY A 255 -15.40 -8.57 18.14
C GLY A 255 -15.80 -9.86 18.84
N GLU A 256 -17.09 -10.01 19.12
CA GLU A 256 -17.63 -11.19 19.81
C GLU A 256 -17.61 -12.47 18.96
N ASP A 257 -17.57 -12.33 17.64
CA ASP A 257 -17.47 -13.46 16.69
C ASP A 257 -16.02 -13.92 16.45
N GLN A 258 -15.05 -13.29 17.13
CA GLN A 258 -13.64 -13.64 16.96
C GLN A 258 -13.34 -15.03 17.55
N ARG A 259 -12.75 -15.90 16.74
CA ARG A 259 -12.35 -17.25 17.14
C ARG A 259 -11.01 -17.64 16.56
N THR A 260 -10.28 -18.46 17.28
CA THR A 260 -8.99 -19.01 16.83
C THR A 260 -9.16 -20.45 16.42
N LEU A 261 -8.72 -20.78 15.20
CA LEU A 261 -8.73 -22.10 14.61
C LEU A 261 -7.32 -22.57 14.34
N SER A 262 -7.06 -23.86 14.55
CA SER A 262 -5.81 -24.48 14.12
C SER A 262 -5.98 -25.01 12.70
N MET A 263 -5.14 -24.56 11.77
CA MET A 263 -5.13 -25.03 10.38
C MET A 263 -3.87 -25.82 10.09
N ASP A 264 -4.01 -26.93 9.33
CA ASP A 264 -2.93 -27.85 8.99
C ASP A 264 -2.81 -27.97 7.46
N GLY A 265 -1.60 -27.84 6.94
CA GLY A 265 -1.26 -28.05 5.53
C GLY A 265 -0.95 -29.51 5.18
N ALA A 266 -1.38 -30.48 6.02
CA ALA A 266 -1.15 -31.90 5.77
C ALA A 266 -1.90 -32.40 4.54
N ASP A 267 -1.24 -33.23 3.76
CA ASP A 267 -1.66 -34.19 2.72
C ASP A 267 -2.62 -33.73 1.60
N ILE A 268 -3.41 -32.70 1.79
CA ILE A 268 -4.33 -32.18 0.74
C ILE A 268 -3.80 -30.90 0.09
N GLY A 269 -2.68 -30.39 0.59
CA GLY A 269 -2.03 -29.20 0.07
C GLY A 269 -1.44 -29.44 -1.31
N GLY A 270 -1.53 -28.44 -2.16
CA GLY A 270 -0.96 -28.45 -3.49
C GLY A 270 -1.45 -27.27 -4.29
N PHE A 271 -0.70 -26.92 -5.32
CA PHE A 271 -1.00 -25.78 -6.17
C PHE A 271 -2.44 -25.80 -6.71
N ASP A 272 -2.89 -26.94 -7.23
CA ASP A 272 -4.21 -27.05 -7.86
C ASP A 272 -5.35 -26.85 -6.87
N SER A 273 -5.25 -27.42 -5.68
CA SER A 273 -6.26 -27.28 -4.63
C SER A 273 -6.31 -25.84 -4.11
N CYS A 274 -5.16 -25.24 -3.78
CA CYS A 274 -5.09 -23.86 -3.36
C CYS A 274 -5.55 -22.88 -4.46
N SER A 275 -5.17 -23.12 -5.71
CA SER A 275 -5.58 -22.32 -6.85
C SER A 275 -7.11 -22.23 -7.00
N ARG A 276 -7.83 -23.33 -6.77
CA ARG A 276 -9.31 -23.33 -6.78
C ARG A 276 -9.89 -22.45 -5.68
N PHE A 277 -9.33 -22.48 -4.47
CA PHE A 277 -9.75 -21.57 -3.39
C PHE A 277 -9.50 -20.10 -3.75
N ILE A 278 -8.34 -19.80 -4.32
CA ILE A 278 -8.00 -18.42 -4.77
C ILE A 278 -8.97 -17.99 -5.88
N GLN A 279 -9.28 -18.86 -6.85
CA GLN A 279 -10.27 -18.54 -7.89
C GLN A 279 -11.64 -18.21 -7.32
N LEU A 280 -12.11 -18.95 -6.30
CA LEU A 280 -13.37 -18.63 -5.61
C LEU A 280 -13.31 -17.29 -4.86
N VAL A 281 -12.19 -17.00 -4.20
CA VAL A 281 -11.96 -15.73 -3.52
C VAL A 281 -11.96 -14.58 -4.53
N MET A 282 -11.31 -14.75 -5.69
CA MET A 282 -11.25 -13.73 -6.74
C MET A 282 -12.58 -13.52 -7.46
N ALA A 283 -13.45 -14.52 -7.50
CA ALA A 283 -14.76 -14.45 -8.16
C ALA A 283 -15.85 -13.82 -7.29
N LYS A 284 -15.55 -13.40 -6.04
CA LYS A 284 -16.58 -12.90 -5.10
C LYS A 284 -17.32 -11.65 -5.58
N ASP A 285 -16.66 -10.84 -6.45
CA ASP A 285 -17.19 -9.59 -6.99
C ASP A 285 -17.41 -9.68 -8.52
N ALA A 286 -17.42 -10.90 -9.09
CA ALA A 286 -17.59 -11.15 -10.53
C ALA A 286 -19.06 -11.30 -10.91
#